data_f6ece68b58f1f7f07b6d3e3a1c7712c8
#
_entry.id   f6ece68b58f1f7f07b6d3e3a1c7712c8
#
_cell.length_a   1.000
_cell.length_b   1.000
_cell.length_c   1.000
_cell.angle_alpha   90.00
_cell.angle_beta   90.00
_cell.angle_gamma   90.00
#
_symmetry.space_group_name_H-M   'P 1'
#
loop_
_entity.id
_entity.type
_entity.pdbx_description
1 polymer ?
#
loop_
_entity_poly.entity_id
_entity_poly.type
_entity_poly.pdbx_seq_one_letter_code
_entity_poly.pdbx_strand_id
1 'polypeptide(L)'
;RGAAEGHVVGDSVRGATIRLIPNDNGAEATRATNIASFTSDGFTVANGGVDAAVNKNSQTYVSWAWKESATAGFDICSWTGNGSAQNISHNLSKVPTMIIVKNRTDAVLL
;
A
#
# COMPACT_ATOMS: atom_id res chain seq x y z
N ARG A 1 13.02 9.61 4.96
CA ARG A 1 13.69 9.15 3.75
C ARG A 1 14.63 10.22 3.20
N GLY A 2 15.90 9.86 2.87
CA GLY A 2 16.94 10.80 2.44
C GLY A 2 17.10 10.96 0.92
N ALA A 3 16.24 10.35 0.08
CA ALA A 3 16.29 10.42 -1.38
C ALA A 3 14.94 10.85 -1.95
N ALA A 4 14.96 11.44 -3.16
CA ALA A 4 13.76 11.91 -3.86
C ALA A 4 13.02 10.74 -4.55
N GLU A 5 12.56 9.78 -3.76
CA GLU A 5 11.79 8.63 -4.22
C GLU A 5 10.34 8.72 -3.74
N GLY A 6 9.39 8.10 -4.42
CA GLY A 6 7.99 8.02 -3.97
C GLY A 6 7.85 7.25 -2.66
N HIS A 7 6.83 7.54 -1.88
CA HIS A 7 6.47 6.71 -0.73
C HIS A 7 5.87 5.39 -1.22
N VAL A 8 6.16 4.31 -0.52
CA VAL A 8 5.64 2.98 -0.91
C VAL A 8 4.57 2.54 0.08
N VAL A 9 3.41 2.18 -0.45
CA VAL A 9 2.33 1.53 0.29
C VAL A 9 2.18 0.10 -0.23
N GLY A 10 2.32 -0.86 0.67
CA GLY A 10 2.05 -2.28 0.46
C GLY A 10 1.05 -2.78 1.50
N ASP A 11 0.24 -3.76 1.16
CA ASP A 11 -0.74 -4.35 2.06
C ASP A 11 -0.99 -5.83 1.78
N SER A 12 -1.62 -6.50 2.74
CA SER A 12 -1.91 -7.93 2.71
C SER A 12 -2.97 -8.31 1.68
N VAL A 13 -3.89 -7.42 1.35
CA VAL A 13 -4.99 -7.68 0.41
C VAL A 13 -4.50 -7.75 -1.03
N ARG A 14 -3.55 -6.89 -1.40
CA ARG A 14 -2.95 -6.89 -2.74
C ARG A 14 -1.73 -7.82 -2.84
N GLY A 15 -1.07 -8.08 -1.73
CA GLY A 15 0.16 -8.85 -1.65
C GLY A 15 1.42 -7.99 -1.50
N ALA A 16 2.45 -8.55 -0.88
CA ALA A 16 3.65 -7.81 -0.47
C ALA A 16 4.39 -7.14 -1.64
N THR A 17 4.46 -7.79 -2.80
CA THR A 17 5.20 -7.28 -3.96
C THR A 17 4.43 -6.23 -4.77
N ILE A 18 3.17 -5.99 -4.46
CA ILE A 18 2.35 -4.98 -5.13
C ILE A 18 2.46 -3.65 -4.39
N ARG A 19 2.98 -2.64 -5.06
CA ARG A 19 3.11 -1.30 -4.49
C ARG A 19 2.13 -0.30 -5.09
N LEU A 20 1.69 0.64 -4.28
CA LEU A 20 1.15 1.94 -4.69
C LEU A 20 2.08 3.06 -4.21
N ILE A 21 2.12 4.13 -4.95
CA ILE A 21 2.82 5.37 -4.57
C ILE A 21 1.74 6.42 -4.28
N PRO A 22 1.48 6.76 -3.00
CA PRO A 22 0.35 7.62 -2.63
C PRO A 22 0.52 9.08 -3.06
N ASN A 23 1.76 9.51 -3.27
CA ASN A 23 2.08 10.86 -3.74
C ASN A 23 2.30 10.95 -5.26
N ASP A 24 1.79 9.99 -6.00
CA ASP A 24 1.86 9.89 -7.44
C ASP A 24 0.48 9.46 -7.97
N ASN A 25 0.17 9.84 -9.20
CA ASN A 25 -1.04 9.42 -9.91
C ASN A 25 -0.93 8.03 -10.54
N GLY A 26 0.26 7.41 -10.53
CA GLY A 26 0.52 6.13 -11.17
C GLY A 26 -0.34 4.98 -10.66
N ALA A 27 -0.56 4.00 -11.54
CA ALA A 27 -1.18 2.73 -11.22
C ALA A 27 -0.32 1.91 -10.24
N GLU A 28 -0.91 0.87 -9.66
CA GLU A 28 -0.12 -0.09 -8.88
C GLU A 28 0.87 -0.85 -9.78
N ALA A 29 1.96 -1.29 -9.20
CA ALA A 29 2.99 -2.02 -9.92
C ALA A 29 3.57 -3.16 -9.07
N THR A 30 3.85 -4.28 -9.70
CA THR A 30 4.60 -5.37 -9.07
C THR A 30 6.07 -4.97 -8.96
N ARG A 31 6.60 -4.96 -7.74
CA ARG A 31 7.99 -4.59 -7.43
C ARG A 31 8.54 -5.48 -6.31
N ALA A 32 8.99 -6.67 -6.65
CA ALA A 32 9.62 -7.59 -5.71
C ALA A 32 10.91 -7.02 -5.07
N THR A 33 11.47 -5.95 -5.64
CA THR A 33 12.62 -5.21 -5.12
C THR A 33 12.27 -4.20 -4.03
N ASN A 34 11.01 -4.06 -3.65
CA ASN A 34 10.55 -3.21 -2.55
C ASN A 34 10.26 -4.08 -1.31
N ILE A 35 8.99 -4.25 -0.96
CA ILE A 35 8.57 -5.18 0.09
C ILE A 35 8.50 -6.56 -0.55
N ALA A 36 9.33 -7.48 -0.10
CA ALA A 36 9.41 -8.82 -0.67
C ALA A 36 8.37 -9.76 -0.05
N SER A 37 8.13 -9.64 1.25
CA SER A 37 7.17 -10.47 1.98
C SER A 37 6.72 -9.80 3.27
N PHE A 38 5.53 -10.16 3.76
CA PHE A 38 5.10 -9.93 5.13
C PHE A 38 5.46 -11.14 5.99
N THR A 39 5.87 -10.90 7.23
CA THR A 39 6.19 -11.93 8.24
C THR A 39 5.22 -11.83 9.41
N SER A 40 5.32 -12.72 10.37
CA SER A 40 4.44 -12.72 11.55
C SER A 40 4.63 -11.49 12.45
N ASP A 41 5.78 -10.85 12.37
CA ASP A 41 6.22 -9.75 13.24
C ASP A 41 6.76 -8.52 12.48
N GLY A 42 6.66 -8.53 11.14
CA GLY A 42 7.16 -7.43 10.34
C GLY A 42 7.07 -7.66 8.84
N PHE A 43 8.07 -7.24 8.12
CA PHE A 43 8.17 -7.41 6.67
C PHE A 43 9.63 -7.45 6.22
N THR A 44 9.87 -8.11 5.10
CA THR A 44 11.19 -8.16 4.46
C THR A 44 11.27 -7.13 3.36
N VAL A 45 12.28 -6.27 3.39
CA VAL A 45 12.66 -5.44 2.25
C VAL A 45 13.69 -6.16 1.39
N ALA A 46 13.56 -6.07 0.08
CA ALA A 46 14.52 -6.68 -0.82
C ALA A 46 15.85 -5.92 -0.85
N ASN A 47 16.83 -6.46 -1.56
CA ASN A 47 18.20 -5.94 -1.61
C ASN A 47 18.37 -4.62 -2.38
N GLY A 48 17.30 -3.96 -2.73
CA GLY A 48 17.30 -2.57 -3.16
C GLY A 48 17.64 -2.29 -4.63
N GLY A 49 18.04 -3.23 -5.43
CA GLY A 49 18.27 -3.10 -6.88
C GLY A 49 18.21 -1.69 -7.49
N VAL A 50 17.86 -1.57 -8.73
CA VAL A 50 17.69 -0.27 -9.43
C VAL A 50 16.48 0.55 -8.94
N ASP A 51 15.53 -0.06 -8.22
CA ASP A 51 14.35 0.60 -7.66
C ASP A 51 14.46 0.67 -6.12
N ALA A 52 15.38 1.48 -5.67
CA ALA A 52 15.83 1.55 -4.28
C ALA A 52 14.88 2.35 -3.35
N ALA A 53 13.59 2.42 -3.65
CA ALA A 53 12.64 3.24 -2.90
C ALA A 53 12.55 2.90 -1.40
N VAL A 54 12.87 1.67 -1.00
CA VAL A 54 12.74 1.19 0.39
C VAL A 54 14.03 0.65 1.00
N ASN A 55 15.12 0.44 0.22
CA ASN A 55 16.35 -0.16 0.75
C ASN A 55 17.62 0.28 -0.02
N LYS A 56 17.79 1.57 -0.21
CA LYS A 56 19.00 2.12 -0.80
C LYS A 56 20.11 2.23 0.24
N ASN A 57 21.32 1.81 -0.14
CA ASN A 57 22.47 1.88 0.75
C ASN A 57 22.67 3.30 1.32
N SER A 58 22.98 3.38 2.59
CA SER A 58 23.25 4.64 3.33
C SER A 58 22.06 5.61 3.41
N GLN A 59 20.83 5.15 3.13
CA GLN A 59 19.64 5.95 3.32
C GLN A 59 18.86 5.50 4.58
N THR A 60 18.17 6.43 5.20
CA THR A 60 17.35 6.18 6.38
C THR A 60 15.87 6.13 6.02
N TYR A 61 15.14 5.24 6.66
CA TYR A 61 13.72 5.00 6.41
C TYR A 61 12.94 4.96 7.71
N VAL A 62 11.66 5.21 7.61
CA VAL A 62 10.67 4.96 8.65
C VAL A 62 9.49 4.23 8.02
N SER A 63 8.90 3.28 8.72
CA SER A 63 7.67 2.62 8.34
C SER A 63 6.57 2.84 9.37
N TRP A 64 5.34 2.96 8.90
CA TRP A 64 4.15 2.88 9.72
C TRP A 64 3.40 1.62 9.32
N ALA A 65 3.03 0.81 10.29
CA ALA A 65 2.32 -0.44 10.07
C ALA A 65 0.99 -0.43 10.85
N TRP A 66 -0.08 -0.81 10.18
CA TRP A 66 -1.41 -0.96 10.77
C TRP A 66 -1.85 -2.41 10.65
N LYS A 67 -2.41 -2.92 11.73
CA LYS A 67 -3.02 -4.24 11.73
C LYS A 67 -4.43 -4.15 11.14
N GLU A 68 -4.68 -4.90 10.09
CA GLU A 68 -6.02 -5.08 9.53
C GLU A 68 -6.85 -5.92 10.50
N SER A 69 -7.78 -5.29 11.21
CA SER A 69 -8.75 -5.96 12.07
C SER A 69 -9.85 -5.01 12.52
N ALA A 70 -11.04 -5.56 12.79
CA ALA A 70 -12.16 -4.80 13.37
C ALA A 70 -11.81 -4.20 14.74
N THR A 71 -11.02 -4.91 15.56
CA THR A 71 -10.58 -4.44 16.87
C THR A 71 -9.62 -3.27 16.78
N ALA A 72 -8.70 -3.29 15.81
CA ALA A 72 -7.79 -2.17 15.54
C ALA A 72 -8.48 -1.00 14.83
N GLY A 73 -9.67 -1.22 14.29
CA GLY A 73 -10.42 -0.21 13.55
C GLY A 73 -9.82 0.14 12.18
N PHE A 74 -9.12 -0.79 11.57
CA PHE A 74 -8.49 -0.63 10.26
C PHE A 74 -8.86 -1.80 9.34
N ASP A 75 -9.25 -1.48 8.12
CA ASP A 75 -9.59 -2.47 7.09
C ASP A 75 -9.12 -2.01 5.71
N ILE A 76 -8.87 -2.95 4.83
CA ILE A 76 -8.43 -2.71 3.46
C ILE A 76 -9.38 -3.42 2.51
N CYS A 77 -10.04 -2.66 1.65
CA CYS A 77 -10.97 -3.19 0.67
C CYS A 77 -10.46 -2.95 -0.74
N SER A 78 -10.58 -3.93 -1.61
CA SER A 78 -10.34 -3.76 -3.04
C SER A 78 -11.57 -4.16 -3.83
N TRP A 79 -11.88 -3.38 -4.87
CA TRP A 79 -13.05 -3.64 -5.72
C TRP A 79 -12.79 -3.20 -7.15
N THR A 80 -13.66 -3.65 -8.05
CA THR A 80 -13.71 -3.19 -9.44
C THR A 80 -14.88 -2.23 -9.62
N GLY A 81 -14.62 -1.07 -10.19
CA GLY A 81 -15.67 -0.12 -10.56
C GLY A 81 -16.57 -0.67 -11.66
N ASN A 82 -17.87 -0.40 -11.57
CA ASN A 82 -18.86 -0.82 -12.56
C ASN A 82 -19.60 0.37 -13.22
N GLY A 83 -19.17 1.60 -12.91
CA GLY A 83 -19.79 2.83 -13.43
C GLY A 83 -21.13 3.20 -12.82
N SER A 84 -21.60 2.47 -11.83
CA SER A 84 -22.87 2.71 -11.11
C SER A 84 -22.65 2.73 -9.60
N ALA A 85 -23.65 3.19 -8.86
CA ALA A 85 -23.60 3.12 -7.39
C ALA A 85 -23.49 1.68 -6.93
N GLN A 86 -22.57 1.41 -6.01
CA GLN A 86 -22.36 0.10 -5.40
C GLN A 86 -21.93 0.23 -3.94
N ASN A 87 -22.30 -0.75 -3.15
CA ASN A 87 -21.89 -0.83 -1.77
C ASN A 87 -20.58 -1.66 -1.66
N ILE A 88 -19.56 -1.10 -1.03
CA ILE A 88 -18.32 -1.79 -0.75
C ILE A 88 -18.34 -2.24 0.71
N SER A 89 -18.38 -3.54 0.93
CA SER A 89 -18.36 -4.11 2.28
C SER A 89 -16.97 -4.00 2.91
N HIS A 90 -16.96 -3.82 4.22
CA HIS A 90 -15.75 -3.83 5.04
C HIS A 90 -15.99 -4.63 6.34
N ASN A 91 -14.92 -4.95 7.06
CA ASN A 91 -14.96 -5.80 8.26
C ASN A 91 -14.86 -5.02 9.59
N LEU A 92 -15.06 -3.71 9.60
CA LEU A 92 -14.87 -2.88 10.81
C LEU A 92 -15.98 -3.04 11.85
N SER A 93 -17.13 -3.61 11.48
CA SER A 93 -18.33 -3.72 12.35
C SER A 93 -18.88 -2.38 12.86
N LYS A 94 -18.38 -1.27 12.34
CA LYS A 94 -18.78 0.12 12.67
C LYS A 94 -18.60 1.00 11.44
N VAL A 95 -19.30 2.12 11.41
CA VAL A 95 -19.16 3.12 10.35
C VAL A 95 -17.73 3.69 10.36
N PRO A 96 -17.00 3.65 9.24
CA PRO A 96 -15.68 4.25 9.17
C PRO A 96 -15.76 5.78 9.30
N THR A 97 -14.81 6.36 10.03
CA THR A 97 -14.70 7.82 10.21
C THR A 97 -13.75 8.46 9.21
N MET A 98 -12.92 7.68 8.56
CA MET A 98 -11.99 8.12 7.51
C MET A 98 -11.89 7.04 6.43
N ILE A 99 -11.87 7.46 5.18
CA ILE A 99 -11.70 6.58 4.02
C ILE A 99 -10.64 7.20 3.10
N ILE A 100 -9.68 6.40 2.67
CA ILE A 100 -8.68 6.76 1.65
C ILE A 100 -8.92 5.87 0.45
N VAL A 101 -9.11 6.46 -0.72
CA VAL A 101 -9.34 5.72 -1.98
C VAL A 101 -8.23 6.06 -2.97
N LYS A 102 -7.71 5.05 -3.64
CA LYS A 102 -6.73 5.20 -4.72
C LYS A 102 -7.11 4.30 -5.88
N ASN A 103 -7.16 4.84 -7.10
CA ASN A 103 -7.27 4.05 -8.31
C ASN A 103 -5.99 3.20 -8.46
N ARG A 104 -6.17 1.91 -8.77
CA ARG A 104 -5.08 0.92 -8.88
C ARG A 104 -4.66 0.64 -10.31
N THR A 105 -5.50 0.95 -11.28
CA THR A 105 -5.37 0.53 -12.68
C THR A 105 -4.88 1.65 -13.59
N ASP A 106 -5.38 2.84 -13.37
CA ASP A 106 -5.12 3.98 -14.25
C ASP A 106 -4.30 5.05 -13.55
N ALA A 107 -3.49 5.76 -14.34
CA ALA A 107 -2.82 6.96 -13.92
C ALA A 107 -3.81 8.13 -13.95
N VAL A 108 -4.62 8.29 -12.89
CA VAL A 108 -5.56 9.41 -12.75
C VAL A 108 -5.05 10.43 -11.75
N LEU A 109 -5.17 11.69 -12.11
CA LEU A 109 -4.99 12.80 -11.19
C LEU A 109 -6.12 12.78 -10.15
N LEU A 110 -5.77 12.96 -8.90
CA LEU A 110 -6.74 13.19 -7.83
C LEU A 110 -7.28 14.62 -7.90
#